data_85e08ab4ce50582a4e88c1351d75b7ce
#
_entry.id   85e08ab4ce50582a4e88c1351d75b7ce
#
_cell.length_a   1.000
_cell.length_b   1.000
_cell.length_c   1.000
_cell.angle_alpha   90.00
_cell.angle_beta   90.00
_cell.angle_gamma   90.00
#
_symmetry.space_group_name_H-M   'P 1'
#
loop_
_entity.id
_entity.type
_entity.pdbx_description
1 polymer ?
#
loop_
_entity_poly.entity_id
_entity_poly.type
_entity_poly.pdbx_seq_one_letter_code
_entity_poly.pdbx_strand_id
1 'polypeptide(L)'
;MLLYGLDTDTSFSRALATELGVGLAPFENRHFEDGEHKLRPLSDPRGQDAYVLHSLYGGSSESPHDKLCQLLMFMATLREHGCARVSAVVPYLAYARKDRQTKPFDPVTLRYIAQLFEAVGIAQIFVLEAHNVAAFQNAFRCPTFHIEAHSAFEAMVSEGLIEQAVAVASPDPGGVKRAQLWRESLVLTLGRPVGFAMVDKRRSAGLVSSDNLVAGDVNGMTVLLLDDLIASGDTMRRAAVALRGAGARQVLAFAAHGLFVGSAAEVLCDESIGQVIITDSVSPFRLPTDHALRKRLRVVSAAPLFAQALRASHAAWRR
;
A
#
# COMPACT_ATOMS: atom_id res chain seq x y z
N MET A 1 9.42 -18.12 15.44
CA MET A 1 8.93 -17.33 14.27
C MET A 1 9.85 -17.59 13.09
N LEU A 2 9.30 -17.94 11.93
CA LEU A 2 10.01 -17.98 10.65
C LEU A 2 9.48 -16.86 9.77
N LEU A 3 10.38 -16.10 9.13
CA LEU A 3 10.02 -15.04 8.18
C LEU A 3 10.60 -15.40 6.80
N TYR A 4 9.72 -15.62 5.83
CA TYR A 4 10.10 -15.87 4.43
C TYR A 4 9.80 -14.63 3.60
N GLY A 5 10.74 -14.16 2.77
CA GLY A 5 10.54 -13.07 1.83
C GLY A 5 10.67 -13.60 0.40
N LEU A 6 9.55 -13.67 -0.33
CA LEU A 6 9.51 -14.25 -1.68
C LEU A 6 9.81 -13.22 -2.78
N ASP A 7 9.80 -11.92 -2.48
CA ASP A 7 10.08 -10.88 -3.47
C ASP A 7 11.50 -10.99 -4.04
N THR A 8 11.64 -10.80 -5.34
CA THR A 8 12.94 -10.69 -6.02
C THR A 8 13.73 -9.46 -5.56
N ASP A 9 13.04 -8.33 -5.32
CA ASP A 9 13.61 -7.20 -4.57
C ASP A 9 13.47 -7.47 -3.07
N THR A 10 14.55 -7.87 -2.45
CA THR A 10 14.59 -8.24 -1.02
C THR A 10 14.76 -7.06 -0.07
N SER A 11 14.73 -5.81 -0.55
CA SER A 11 14.96 -4.62 0.28
C SER A 11 13.96 -4.51 1.42
N PHE A 12 12.65 -4.61 1.12
CA PHE A 12 11.60 -4.56 2.13
C PHE A 12 11.64 -5.75 3.10
N SER A 13 11.85 -6.97 2.60
CA SER A 13 11.91 -8.17 3.45
C SER A 13 13.10 -8.14 4.40
N ARG A 14 14.25 -7.62 3.96
CA ARG A 14 15.43 -7.41 4.82
C ARG A 14 15.20 -6.33 5.87
N ALA A 15 14.60 -5.20 5.49
CA ALA A 15 14.23 -4.15 6.42
C ALA A 15 13.28 -4.69 7.49
N LEU A 16 12.25 -5.45 7.11
CA LEU A 16 11.32 -6.07 8.04
C LEU A 16 12.01 -7.09 8.96
N ALA A 17 12.92 -7.92 8.42
CA ALA A 17 13.69 -8.87 9.21
C ALA A 17 14.57 -8.16 10.25
N THR A 18 15.24 -7.07 9.86
CA THR A 18 16.04 -6.21 10.75
C THR A 18 15.18 -5.61 11.87
N GLU A 19 14.03 -5.04 11.52
CA GLU A 19 13.08 -4.49 12.49
C GLU A 19 12.60 -5.56 13.48
N LEU A 20 12.32 -6.77 13.01
CA LEU A 20 11.87 -7.89 13.86
C LEU A 20 13.00 -8.48 14.71
N GLY A 21 14.26 -8.25 14.37
CA GLY A 21 15.43 -8.90 15.02
C GLY A 21 15.55 -10.39 14.67
N VAL A 22 15.11 -10.79 13.45
CA VAL A 22 15.17 -12.19 12.96
C VAL A 22 15.90 -12.26 11.62
N GLY A 23 16.42 -13.45 11.28
CA GLY A 23 16.91 -13.69 9.93
C GLY A 23 15.77 -14.09 8.97
N LEU A 24 15.94 -13.83 7.68
CA LEU A 24 15.07 -14.42 6.66
C LEU A 24 15.30 -15.93 6.60
N ALA A 25 14.23 -16.70 6.69
CA ALA A 25 14.28 -18.14 6.57
C ALA A 25 14.61 -18.54 5.13
N PRO A 26 15.57 -19.47 4.91
CA PRO A 26 15.98 -19.86 3.58
C PRO A 26 14.95 -20.76 2.90
N PHE A 27 14.80 -20.59 1.60
CA PHE A 27 13.97 -21.44 0.74
C PHE A 27 14.61 -21.59 -0.65
N GLU A 28 14.28 -22.70 -1.31
CA GLU A 28 14.60 -22.91 -2.71
C GLU A 28 13.50 -22.36 -3.59
N ASN A 29 13.85 -21.52 -4.57
CA ASN A 29 12.95 -21.10 -5.64
C ASN A 29 13.55 -21.60 -6.97
N ARG A 30 12.89 -22.57 -7.59
CA ARG A 30 13.30 -23.14 -8.87
C ARG A 30 12.24 -22.87 -9.92
N HIS A 31 12.66 -22.26 -11.03
CA HIS A 31 11.84 -22.06 -12.20
C HIS A 31 12.12 -23.18 -13.20
N PHE A 32 11.06 -23.70 -13.81
CA PHE A 32 11.13 -24.68 -14.89
C PHE A 32 11.05 -23.96 -16.24
N GLU A 33 11.44 -24.67 -17.32
CA GLU A 33 11.57 -24.08 -18.67
C GLU A 33 10.21 -23.68 -19.27
N ASP A 34 9.12 -24.30 -18.82
CA ASP A 34 7.75 -24.05 -19.23
C ASP A 34 7.06 -22.91 -18.44
N GLY A 35 7.77 -22.30 -17.48
CA GLY A 35 7.26 -21.23 -16.63
C GLY A 35 6.67 -21.69 -15.32
N GLU A 36 6.59 -23.01 -15.05
CA GLU A 36 6.25 -23.50 -13.73
C GLU A 36 7.38 -23.23 -12.73
N HIS A 37 7.05 -23.25 -11.44
CA HIS A 37 8.05 -23.07 -10.39
C HIS A 37 7.75 -23.92 -9.17
N LYS A 38 8.81 -24.22 -8.44
CA LYS A 38 8.80 -24.96 -7.20
C LYS A 38 9.43 -24.12 -6.10
N LEU A 39 8.68 -23.93 -5.01
CA LEU A 39 9.17 -23.29 -3.79
C LEU A 39 9.23 -24.33 -2.67
N ARG A 40 10.39 -24.43 -1.99
CA ARG A 40 10.60 -25.39 -0.92
C ARG A 40 11.30 -24.73 0.26
N PRO A 41 10.75 -24.79 1.50
CA PRO A 41 11.47 -24.33 2.69
C PRO A 41 12.72 -25.19 2.91
N LEU A 42 13.82 -24.55 3.29
CA LEU A 42 15.09 -25.22 3.61
C LEU A 42 15.33 -25.34 5.12
N SER A 43 14.45 -24.78 5.94
CA SER A 43 14.38 -24.97 7.40
C SER A 43 13.14 -25.80 7.75
N ASP A 44 13.22 -26.58 8.86
CA ASP A 44 12.10 -27.37 9.33
C ASP A 44 10.93 -26.47 9.79
N PRO A 45 9.74 -26.53 9.13
CA PRO A 45 8.61 -25.68 9.47
C PRO A 45 7.74 -26.25 10.59
N ARG A 46 7.95 -27.50 11.03
CA ARG A 46 7.07 -28.20 11.99
C ARG A 46 6.95 -27.46 13.31
N GLY A 47 5.71 -27.21 13.72
CA GLY A 47 5.40 -26.52 14.97
C GLY A 47 5.76 -25.02 14.98
N GLN A 48 6.23 -24.45 13.85
CA GLN A 48 6.64 -23.06 13.76
C GLN A 48 5.47 -22.12 13.46
N ASP A 49 5.64 -20.86 13.83
CA ASP A 49 4.80 -19.73 13.40
C ASP A 49 5.51 -19.04 12.23
N ALA A 50 4.99 -19.23 11.03
CA ALA A 50 5.58 -18.73 9.78
C ALA A 50 4.82 -17.52 9.23
N TYR A 51 5.56 -16.53 8.82
CA TYR A 51 5.11 -15.34 8.10
C TYR A 51 5.72 -15.36 6.70
N VAL A 52 4.87 -15.36 5.67
CA VAL A 52 5.30 -15.37 4.28
C VAL A 52 4.99 -14.03 3.65
N LEU A 53 6.05 -13.30 3.31
CA LEU A 53 5.97 -11.97 2.72
C LEU A 53 6.10 -12.07 1.21
N HIS A 54 5.12 -11.47 0.51
CA HIS A 54 5.17 -11.23 -0.93
C HIS A 54 4.30 -10.04 -1.32
N SER A 55 4.88 -9.03 -1.93
CA SER A 55 4.15 -7.86 -2.43
C SER A 55 3.63 -8.12 -3.84
N LEU A 56 2.31 -8.18 -4.03
CA LEU A 56 1.66 -8.73 -5.23
C LEU A 56 1.54 -7.73 -6.40
N TYR A 57 2.49 -6.82 -6.56
CA TYR A 57 2.53 -5.94 -7.72
C TYR A 57 3.19 -6.62 -8.93
N GLY A 58 2.80 -6.21 -10.15
CA GLY A 58 3.47 -6.66 -11.35
C GLY A 58 4.89 -6.10 -11.44
N GLY A 59 5.87 -6.97 -11.47
CA GLY A 59 7.29 -6.65 -11.64
C GLY A 59 7.72 -6.61 -13.11
N SER A 60 9.02 -6.58 -13.35
CA SER A 60 9.63 -6.67 -14.69
C SER A 60 9.62 -8.10 -15.24
N SER A 61 9.72 -9.09 -14.37
CA SER A 61 9.82 -10.52 -14.72
C SER A 61 8.62 -11.35 -14.25
N GLU A 62 7.84 -10.87 -13.29
CA GLU A 62 6.73 -11.61 -12.67
C GLU A 62 5.46 -10.77 -12.68
N SER A 63 4.37 -11.35 -13.13
CA SER A 63 3.05 -10.73 -13.06
C SER A 63 2.45 -10.82 -11.65
N PRO A 64 1.35 -10.10 -11.34
CA PRO A 64 0.62 -10.30 -10.09
C PRO A 64 0.07 -11.72 -9.94
N HIS A 65 -0.21 -12.42 -11.05
CA HIS A 65 -0.68 -13.80 -11.05
C HIS A 65 0.42 -14.77 -10.61
N ASP A 66 1.65 -14.60 -11.16
CA ASP A 66 2.79 -15.43 -10.80
C ASP A 66 3.08 -15.32 -9.31
N LYS A 67 3.18 -14.10 -8.81
CA LYS A 67 3.44 -13.82 -7.39
C LYS A 67 2.32 -14.38 -6.48
N LEU A 68 1.07 -14.25 -6.89
CA LEU A 68 -0.05 -14.81 -6.14
C LEU A 68 0.04 -16.33 -6.08
N CYS A 69 0.27 -16.99 -7.21
CA CYS A 69 0.41 -18.45 -7.26
C CYS A 69 1.59 -18.92 -6.41
N GLN A 70 2.76 -18.27 -6.52
CA GLN A 70 3.94 -18.57 -5.69
C GLN A 70 3.61 -18.49 -4.20
N LEU A 71 2.99 -17.39 -3.78
CA LEU A 71 2.62 -17.17 -2.39
C LEU A 71 1.67 -18.25 -1.87
N LEU A 72 0.60 -18.55 -2.62
CA LEU A 72 -0.39 -19.55 -2.24
C LEU A 72 0.21 -20.95 -2.14
N MET A 73 0.98 -21.39 -3.14
CA MET A 73 1.61 -22.71 -3.16
C MET A 73 2.65 -22.87 -2.03
N PHE A 74 3.43 -21.81 -1.77
CA PHE A 74 4.41 -21.87 -0.68
C PHE A 74 3.74 -21.95 0.70
N MET A 75 2.67 -21.20 0.93
CA MET A 75 1.90 -21.27 2.18
C MET A 75 1.23 -22.65 2.36
N ALA A 76 0.67 -23.22 1.28
CA ALA A 76 0.15 -24.60 1.30
C ALA A 76 1.23 -25.60 1.66
N THR A 77 2.42 -25.48 1.05
CA THR A 77 3.57 -26.34 1.37
C THR A 77 3.95 -26.27 2.85
N LEU A 78 4.02 -25.08 3.43
CA LEU A 78 4.31 -24.92 4.86
C LEU A 78 3.25 -25.57 5.76
N ARG A 79 1.98 -25.44 5.40
CA ARG A 79 0.85 -26.06 6.10
C ARG A 79 0.94 -27.60 6.04
N GLU A 80 1.13 -28.14 4.85
CA GLU A 80 1.25 -29.58 4.62
C GLU A 80 2.39 -30.21 5.41
N HIS A 81 3.49 -29.48 5.57
CA HIS A 81 4.67 -29.94 6.32
C HIS A 81 4.63 -29.61 7.81
N GLY A 82 3.44 -29.33 8.36
CA GLY A 82 3.21 -29.26 9.82
C GLY A 82 3.58 -27.92 10.47
N CYS A 83 3.65 -26.85 9.70
CA CYS A 83 3.73 -25.51 10.29
C CYS A 83 2.49 -25.26 11.16
N ALA A 84 2.68 -24.84 12.42
CA ALA A 84 1.57 -24.67 13.35
C ALA A 84 0.65 -23.50 12.95
N ARG A 85 1.24 -22.42 12.44
CA ARG A 85 0.51 -21.26 11.93
C ARG A 85 1.22 -20.69 10.70
N VAL A 86 0.47 -20.36 9.65
CA VAL A 86 0.99 -19.69 8.45
C VAL A 86 0.22 -18.41 8.23
N SER A 87 0.92 -17.27 8.20
CA SER A 87 0.38 -15.93 8.04
C SER A 87 0.85 -15.32 6.73
N ALA A 88 -0.07 -14.74 5.97
CA ALA A 88 0.25 -13.98 4.77
C ALA A 88 0.63 -12.54 5.14
N VAL A 89 1.77 -12.06 4.63
CA VAL A 89 2.22 -10.66 4.75
C VAL A 89 2.28 -10.07 3.34
N VAL A 90 1.30 -9.26 3.01
CA VAL A 90 1.08 -8.81 1.63
C VAL A 90 1.07 -7.27 1.61
N PRO A 91 2.27 -6.61 1.53
CA PRO A 91 2.35 -5.15 1.55
C PRO A 91 1.46 -4.51 0.49
N TYR A 92 1.48 -4.98 -0.74
CA TYR A 92 0.52 -4.61 -1.77
C TYR A 92 -0.37 -5.79 -2.16
N LEU A 93 -1.67 -5.67 -1.90
CA LEU A 93 -2.67 -6.70 -2.25
C LEU A 93 -3.21 -6.45 -3.66
N ALA A 94 -2.84 -7.30 -4.60
CA ALA A 94 -3.42 -7.29 -5.94
C ALA A 94 -4.93 -7.57 -5.91
N TYR A 95 -5.64 -7.09 -6.93
CA TYR A 95 -7.10 -7.26 -7.13
C TYR A 95 -8.00 -6.57 -6.10
N ALA A 96 -7.44 -5.88 -5.09
CA ALA A 96 -8.21 -5.17 -4.07
C ALA A 96 -9.05 -4.00 -4.62
N ARG A 97 -8.69 -3.46 -5.79
CA ARG A 97 -9.40 -2.34 -6.46
C ARG A 97 -10.76 -2.74 -7.04
N LYS A 98 -11.05 -4.04 -7.17
CA LYS A 98 -12.34 -4.57 -7.63
C LYS A 98 -13.07 -5.21 -6.45
N ASP A 99 -13.57 -4.34 -5.60
CA ASP A 99 -14.20 -4.61 -4.29
C ASP A 99 -15.73 -4.64 -4.35
N ARG A 100 -16.31 -4.14 -5.45
CA ARG A 100 -17.76 -4.04 -5.67
C ARG A 100 -18.12 -4.13 -7.15
N GLN A 101 -19.36 -4.47 -7.44
CA GLN A 101 -19.92 -4.36 -8.78
C GLN A 101 -20.27 -2.89 -9.07
N THR A 102 -19.78 -2.35 -10.18
CA THR A 102 -20.11 -1.02 -10.68
C THR A 102 -20.99 -1.08 -11.93
N LYS A 103 -20.99 -2.23 -12.60
CA LYS A 103 -21.85 -2.56 -13.76
C LYS A 103 -22.40 -3.97 -13.59
N PRO A 104 -23.51 -4.32 -14.26
CA PRO A 104 -24.00 -5.70 -14.31
C PRO A 104 -22.87 -6.67 -14.71
N PHE A 105 -22.81 -7.81 -14.02
CA PHE A 105 -21.82 -8.89 -14.24
C PHE A 105 -20.37 -8.54 -13.90
N ASP A 106 -20.07 -7.39 -13.33
CA ASP A 106 -18.74 -7.09 -12.82
C ASP A 106 -18.33 -8.14 -11.77
N PRO A 107 -17.08 -8.64 -11.82
CA PRO A 107 -16.58 -9.50 -10.75
C PRO A 107 -16.32 -8.69 -9.48
N VAL A 108 -16.45 -9.31 -8.32
CA VAL A 108 -15.91 -8.80 -7.05
C VAL A 108 -14.65 -9.61 -6.74
N THR A 109 -13.57 -9.27 -7.45
CA THR A 109 -12.34 -10.08 -7.50
C THR A 109 -11.68 -10.23 -6.12
N LEU A 110 -11.78 -9.22 -5.27
CA LEU A 110 -11.27 -9.29 -3.90
C LEU A 110 -11.82 -10.49 -3.11
N ARG A 111 -13.10 -10.83 -3.29
CA ARG A 111 -13.71 -12.02 -2.65
C ARG A 111 -13.10 -13.32 -3.16
N TYR A 112 -12.81 -13.40 -4.46
CA TYR A 112 -12.22 -14.60 -5.05
C TYR A 112 -10.78 -14.80 -4.56
N ILE A 113 -10.02 -13.71 -4.45
CA ILE A 113 -8.68 -13.73 -3.88
C ILE A 113 -8.71 -14.18 -2.43
N ALA A 114 -9.63 -13.66 -1.61
CA ALA A 114 -9.79 -14.08 -0.22
C ALA A 114 -10.08 -15.60 -0.12
N GLN A 115 -10.96 -16.13 -0.96
CA GLN A 115 -11.24 -17.57 -1.02
C GLN A 115 -10.01 -18.42 -1.35
N LEU A 116 -9.14 -17.95 -2.26
CA LEU A 116 -7.89 -18.65 -2.59
C LEU A 116 -6.93 -18.67 -1.40
N PHE A 117 -6.75 -17.55 -0.71
CA PHE A 117 -5.93 -17.50 0.50
C PHE A 117 -6.47 -18.43 1.61
N GLU A 118 -7.78 -18.47 1.79
CA GLU A 118 -8.41 -19.32 2.81
C GLU A 118 -8.35 -20.81 2.42
N ALA A 119 -8.45 -21.14 1.13
CA ALA A 119 -8.35 -22.51 0.64
C ALA A 119 -6.98 -23.14 0.94
N VAL A 120 -5.90 -22.38 0.91
CA VAL A 120 -4.56 -22.87 1.30
C VAL A 120 -4.33 -22.85 2.81
N GLY A 121 -5.32 -22.45 3.61
CA GLY A 121 -5.33 -22.59 5.07
C GLY A 121 -4.50 -21.56 5.80
N ILE A 122 -4.45 -20.31 5.33
CA ILE A 122 -3.80 -19.22 6.09
C ILE A 122 -4.54 -18.99 7.42
N ALA A 123 -3.80 -18.64 8.45
CA ALA A 123 -4.36 -18.29 9.75
C ALA A 123 -4.80 -16.83 9.82
N GLN A 124 -4.14 -15.94 9.08
CA GLN A 124 -4.36 -14.51 9.09
C GLN A 124 -3.64 -13.83 7.93
N ILE A 125 -4.03 -12.58 7.62
CA ILE A 125 -3.41 -11.77 6.57
C ILE A 125 -3.12 -10.35 7.05
N PHE A 126 -1.94 -9.83 6.71
CA PHE A 126 -1.48 -8.45 6.95
C PHE A 126 -1.36 -7.71 5.62
N VAL A 127 -2.01 -6.55 5.50
CA VAL A 127 -2.02 -5.74 4.27
C VAL A 127 -1.79 -4.27 4.63
N LEU A 128 -0.94 -3.58 3.86
CA LEU A 128 -0.80 -2.14 3.96
C LEU A 128 -1.86 -1.48 3.09
N GLU A 129 -2.58 -0.52 3.64
CA GLU A 129 -3.50 0.38 2.95
C GLU A 129 -4.41 -0.31 1.92
N ALA A 130 -5.29 -1.20 2.39
CA ALA A 130 -6.29 -1.81 1.52
C ALA A 130 -7.16 -0.75 0.85
N HIS A 131 -7.41 -0.88 -0.47
CA HIS A 131 -8.17 0.08 -1.26
C HIS A 131 -9.52 0.45 -0.64
N ASN A 132 -10.20 -0.55 -0.08
CA ASN A 132 -11.42 -0.39 0.72
C ASN A 132 -11.35 -1.33 1.93
N VAL A 133 -11.15 -0.75 3.11
CA VAL A 133 -10.95 -1.48 4.36
C VAL A 133 -12.16 -2.36 4.70
N ALA A 134 -13.38 -1.82 4.56
CA ALA A 134 -14.60 -2.58 4.87
C ALA A 134 -14.78 -3.78 3.92
N ALA A 135 -14.54 -3.59 2.63
CA ALA A 135 -14.58 -4.68 1.67
C ALA A 135 -13.50 -5.73 1.94
N PHE A 136 -12.28 -5.31 2.30
CA PHE A 136 -11.19 -6.21 2.67
C PHE A 136 -11.56 -7.06 3.89
N GLN A 137 -12.01 -6.43 4.98
CA GLN A 137 -12.40 -7.13 6.20
C GLN A 137 -13.59 -8.07 5.99
N ASN A 138 -14.55 -7.70 5.12
CA ASN A 138 -15.71 -8.53 4.83
C ASN A 138 -15.44 -9.66 3.81
N ALA A 139 -14.37 -9.57 3.03
CA ALA A 139 -14.01 -10.61 2.05
C ALA A 139 -13.43 -11.85 2.73
N PHE A 140 -12.59 -11.67 3.74
CA PHE A 140 -11.92 -12.74 4.49
C PHE A 140 -12.75 -13.24 5.66
N ARG A 141 -12.60 -14.52 6.02
CA ARG A 141 -13.13 -15.15 7.23
C ARG A 141 -12.05 -15.28 8.31
N CYS A 142 -10.77 -15.39 7.89
CA CYS A 142 -9.66 -15.36 8.82
C CYS A 142 -9.41 -13.92 9.33
N PRO A 143 -8.72 -13.75 10.47
CA PRO A 143 -8.30 -12.45 10.97
C PRO A 143 -7.54 -11.63 9.91
N THR A 144 -7.94 -10.37 9.74
CA THR A 144 -7.32 -9.43 8.83
C THR A 144 -6.68 -8.28 9.60
N PHE A 145 -5.45 -7.92 9.23
CA PHE A 145 -4.73 -6.80 9.79
C PHE A 145 -4.51 -5.76 8.70
N HIS A 146 -5.27 -4.67 8.79
CA HIS A 146 -5.09 -3.49 7.96
C HIS A 146 -4.09 -2.56 8.62
N ILE A 147 -3.00 -2.26 7.93
CA ILE A 147 -1.95 -1.35 8.40
C ILE A 147 -2.13 -0.03 7.66
N GLU A 148 -2.24 1.07 8.40
CA GLU A 148 -2.46 2.40 7.85
C GLU A 148 -1.11 3.03 7.46
N ALA A 149 -0.94 3.35 6.17
CA ALA A 149 0.32 3.86 5.63
C ALA A 149 0.66 5.27 6.14
N HIS A 150 -0.34 6.08 6.51
CA HIS A 150 -0.11 7.44 6.96
C HIS A 150 0.80 7.52 8.19
N SER A 151 0.77 6.50 9.05
CA SER A 151 1.65 6.43 10.23
C SER A 151 3.14 6.40 9.86
N ALA A 152 3.50 5.87 8.67
CA ALA A 152 4.88 5.94 8.19
C ALA A 152 5.31 7.36 7.79
N PHE A 153 4.34 8.22 7.42
CA PHE A 153 4.62 9.58 6.96
C PHE A 153 4.68 10.61 8.09
N GLU A 154 4.15 10.32 9.27
CA GLU A 154 3.95 11.28 10.37
C GLU A 154 5.26 11.89 10.87
N ALA A 155 6.29 11.10 11.06
CA ALA A 155 7.59 11.61 11.52
C ALA A 155 8.15 12.67 10.55
N MET A 156 8.10 12.38 9.24
CA MET A 156 8.56 13.30 8.21
C MET A 156 7.73 14.59 8.17
N VAL A 157 6.41 14.47 8.33
CA VAL A 157 5.51 15.64 8.31
C VAL A 157 5.72 16.52 9.54
N SER A 158 5.86 15.92 10.72
CA SER A 158 6.10 16.67 11.96
C SER A 158 7.43 17.40 11.94
N GLU A 159 8.51 16.79 11.45
CA GLU A 159 9.83 17.42 11.35
C GLU A 159 9.86 18.58 10.32
N GLY A 160 9.18 18.42 9.18
CA GLY A 160 9.26 19.36 8.05
C GLY A 160 8.21 20.48 8.06
N LEU A 161 7.08 20.32 8.77
CA LEU A 161 5.93 21.21 8.64
C LEU A 161 5.42 21.78 9.98
N ILE A 162 6.22 21.71 11.03
CA ILE A 162 5.79 22.04 12.41
C ILE A 162 5.22 23.46 12.54
N GLU A 163 5.75 24.43 11.79
CA GLU A 163 5.34 25.84 11.86
C GLU A 163 4.38 26.27 10.74
N GLN A 164 4.07 25.39 9.80
CA GLN A 164 3.29 25.75 8.61
C GLN A 164 1.79 25.43 8.79
N ALA A 165 0.92 26.24 8.22
CA ALA A 165 -0.49 25.89 8.10
C ALA A 165 -0.63 24.67 7.16
N VAL A 166 -1.26 23.60 7.65
CA VAL A 166 -1.36 22.30 6.97
C VAL A 166 -2.81 21.90 6.82
N ALA A 167 -3.17 21.33 5.67
CA ALA A 167 -4.42 20.63 5.45
C ALA A 167 -4.15 19.24 4.86
N VAL A 168 -4.96 18.24 5.21
CA VAL A 168 -5.00 16.94 4.54
C VAL A 168 -6.11 16.96 3.50
N ALA A 169 -5.83 16.46 2.30
CA ALA A 169 -6.82 16.41 1.24
C ALA A 169 -6.98 15.00 0.65
N SER A 170 -8.21 14.67 0.26
CA SER A 170 -8.52 13.50 -0.55
C SER A 170 -8.64 13.88 -2.02
N PRO A 171 -8.05 13.13 -2.98
CA PRO A 171 -8.15 13.41 -4.40
C PRO A 171 -9.53 13.10 -5.00
N ASP A 172 -10.37 12.38 -4.27
CA ASP A 172 -11.73 12.03 -4.66
C ASP A 172 -12.59 11.64 -3.43
N PRO A 173 -13.92 11.45 -3.58
CA PRO A 173 -14.79 11.05 -2.48
C PRO A 173 -14.44 9.68 -1.85
N GLY A 174 -13.80 8.77 -2.59
CA GLY A 174 -13.45 7.43 -2.10
C GLY A 174 -12.38 7.43 -1.01
N GLY A 175 -11.45 8.39 -1.04
CA GLY A 175 -10.36 8.52 -0.08
C GLY A 175 -10.67 9.37 1.15
N VAL A 176 -11.88 9.95 1.26
CA VAL A 176 -12.25 10.90 2.33
C VAL A 176 -12.00 10.34 3.73
N LYS A 177 -12.42 9.10 3.99
CA LYS A 177 -12.24 8.50 5.31
C LYS A 177 -10.77 8.33 5.68
N ARG A 178 -9.94 7.91 4.73
CA ARG A 178 -8.47 7.78 4.88
C ARG A 178 -7.83 9.13 5.22
N ALA A 179 -8.17 10.17 4.45
CA ALA A 179 -7.66 11.51 4.68
C ALA A 179 -8.12 12.11 6.02
N GLN A 180 -9.35 11.83 6.46
CA GLN A 180 -9.84 12.25 7.76
C GLN A 180 -9.11 11.59 8.92
N LEU A 181 -8.86 10.29 8.86
CA LEU A 181 -8.10 9.55 9.87
C LEU A 181 -6.69 10.12 10.02
N TRP A 182 -6.01 10.37 8.91
CA TRP A 182 -4.69 10.99 8.96
C TRP A 182 -4.73 12.41 9.53
N ARG A 183 -5.73 13.22 9.14
CA ARG A 183 -5.91 14.55 9.70
C ARG A 183 -6.08 14.50 11.23
N GLU A 184 -6.90 13.59 11.74
CA GLU A 184 -7.13 13.40 13.16
C GLU A 184 -5.82 13.03 13.90
N SER A 185 -5.03 12.13 13.34
CA SER A 185 -3.72 11.75 13.87
C SER A 185 -2.75 12.95 13.86
N LEU A 186 -2.70 13.71 12.78
CA LEU A 186 -1.84 14.89 12.68
C LEU A 186 -2.23 16.01 13.66
N VAL A 187 -3.53 16.18 13.96
CA VAL A 187 -3.97 17.12 15.00
C VAL A 187 -3.36 16.78 16.35
N LEU A 188 -3.32 15.48 16.69
CA LEU A 188 -2.71 14.99 17.93
C LEU A 188 -1.18 15.18 17.91
N THR A 189 -0.54 14.79 16.82
CA THR A 189 0.94 14.84 16.69
C THR A 189 1.46 16.27 16.67
N LEU A 190 0.80 17.19 15.95
CA LEU A 190 1.23 18.59 15.84
C LEU A 190 0.73 19.48 16.97
N GLY A 191 -0.24 19.03 17.78
CA GLY A 191 -0.83 19.79 18.88
C GLY A 191 -1.61 21.03 18.43
N ARG A 192 -2.08 21.08 17.17
CA ARG A 192 -2.76 22.24 16.58
C ARG A 192 -3.75 21.83 15.47
N PRO A 193 -4.66 22.73 15.08
CA PRO A 193 -5.63 22.44 14.02
C PRO A 193 -4.95 22.11 12.70
N VAL A 194 -5.48 21.07 12.01
CA VAL A 194 -5.12 20.67 10.65
C VAL A 194 -6.38 20.78 9.79
N GLY A 195 -6.28 21.49 8.68
CA GLY A 195 -7.37 21.66 7.71
C GLY A 195 -7.75 20.34 7.04
N PHE A 196 -8.93 20.33 6.41
CA PHE A 196 -9.39 19.22 5.59
C PHE A 196 -9.96 19.73 4.28
N ALA A 197 -9.63 19.03 3.18
CA ALA A 197 -10.24 19.31 1.88
C ALA A 197 -10.53 18.00 1.12
N MET A 198 -11.43 18.08 0.16
CA MET A 198 -11.75 17.02 -0.78
C MET A 198 -11.87 17.62 -2.19
N VAL A 199 -11.35 16.90 -3.18
CA VAL A 199 -11.52 17.25 -4.59
C VAL A 199 -12.63 16.38 -5.18
N ASP A 200 -13.66 17.00 -5.72
CA ASP A 200 -14.76 16.28 -6.37
C ASP A 200 -14.76 16.53 -7.89
N LYS A 201 -15.04 15.46 -8.64
CA LYS A 201 -15.22 15.52 -10.09
C LYS A 201 -16.65 15.95 -10.39
N ARG A 202 -16.86 17.19 -10.81
CA ARG A 202 -18.18 17.58 -11.32
C ARG A 202 -18.50 16.82 -12.61
N ARG A 203 -19.53 15.96 -12.53
CA ARG A 203 -20.22 15.40 -13.68
C ARG A 203 -21.55 16.13 -13.82
N SER A 204 -21.58 17.18 -14.63
CA SER A 204 -22.85 17.81 -14.98
C SER A 204 -23.33 17.28 -16.31
N ALA A 205 -24.53 16.68 -16.36
CA ALA A 205 -25.22 16.19 -17.57
C ALA A 205 -24.39 15.31 -18.52
N GLY A 206 -23.51 14.44 -17.97
CA GLY A 206 -22.73 13.52 -18.82
C GLY A 206 -21.45 14.12 -19.41
N LEU A 207 -21.23 15.41 -19.27
CA LEU A 207 -19.99 16.10 -19.66
C LEU A 207 -19.10 16.23 -18.42
N VAL A 208 -17.85 15.81 -18.52
CA VAL A 208 -16.82 16.08 -17.51
C VAL A 208 -16.45 17.54 -17.66
N SER A 209 -16.93 18.40 -16.74
CA SER A 209 -16.43 19.78 -16.70
C SER A 209 -14.96 19.77 -16.27
N SER A 210 -14.15 20.66 -16.86
CA SER A 210 -12.73 20.83 -16.52
C SER A 210 -12.51 21.31 -15.08
N ASP A 211 -13.56 21.80 -14.42
CA ASP A 211 -13.48 22.43 -13.11
C ASP A 211 -13.75 21.40 -11.99
N ASN A 212 -12.70 20.92 -11.38
CA ASN A 212 -12.81 20.15 -10.13
C ASN A 212 -13.22 21.10 -8.99
N LEU A 213 -14.23 20.70 -8.21
CA LEU A 213 -14.63 21.43 -7.01
C LEU A 213 -13.71 21.02 -5.85
N VAL A 214 -13.11 22.00 -5.20
CA VAL A 214 -12.45 21.82 -3.91
C VAL A 214 -13.42 22.16 -2.80
N ALA A 215 -13.77 21.18 -1.98
CA ALA A 215 -14.55 21.38 -0.76
C ALA A 215 -13.60 21.45 0.43
N GLY A 216 -13.58 22.59 1.13
CA GLY A 216 -12.67 22.91 2.23
C GLY A 216 -11.77 24.10 1.92
N ASP A 217 -11.25 24.75 2.97
CA ASP A 217 -10.31 25.86 2.83
C ASP A 217 -8.87 25.36 2.83
N VAL A 218 -8.12 25.75 1.80
CA VAL A 218 -6.70 25.40 1.63
C VAL A 218 -5.83 26.64 1.33
N ASN A 219 -6.43 27.84 1.39
CA ASN A 219 -5.73 29.07 1.02
C ASN A 219 -4.49 29.32 1.90
N GLY A 220 -3.35 29.49 1.27
CA GLY A 220 -2.05 29.69 1.93
C GLY A 220 -1.47 28.45 2.64
N MET A 221 -2.17 27.31 2.59
CA MET A 221 -1.75 26.09 3.31
C MET A 221 -0.81 25.20 2.49
N THR A 222 0.01 24.42 3.17
CA THR A 222 0.64 23.22 2.60
C THR A 222 -0.36 22.09 2.67
N VAL A 223 -0.73 21.51 1.52
CA VAL A 223 -1.72 20.45 1.42
C VAL A 223 -1.04 19.10 1.27
N LEU A 224 -1.38 18.17 2.17
CA LEU A 224 -0.99 16.77 2.12
C LEU A 224 -2.08 15.99 1.38
N LEU A 225 -1.88 15.76 0.09
CA LEU A 225 -2.84 15.05 -0.77
C LEU A 225 -2.61 13.55 -0.66
N LEU A 226 -3.54 12.81 -0.04
CA LEU A 226 -3.39 11.38 0.30
C LEU A 226 -4.29 10.48 -0.54
N ASP A 227 -3.70 9.44 -1.13
CA ASP A 227 -4.40 8.31 -1.77
C ASP A 227 -3.84 6.97 -1.29
N ASP A 228 -4.49 5.84 -1.64
CA ASP A 228 -3.93 4.50 -1.39
C ASP A 228 -2.81 4.18 -2.38
N LEU A 229 -2.98 4.53 -3.65
CA LEU A 229 -1.98 4.23 -4.67
C LEU A 229 -1.88 5.30 -5.75
N ILE A 230 -0.70 5.40 -6.33
CA ILE A 230 -0.45 6.16 -7.55
C ILE A 230 -0.19 5.17 -8.69
N ALA A 231 -1.15 5.07 -9.65
CA ALA A 231 -0.99 4.29 -10.87
C ALA A 231 -0.42 5.15 -12.00
N SER A 232 -1.26 5.82 -12.81
CA SER A 232 -0.82 6.77 -13.87
C SER A 232 -0.47 8.16 -13.34
N GLY A 233 -0.84 8.49 -12.11
CA GLY A 233 -0.65 9.82 -11.53
C GLY A 233 -1.72 10.86 -11.88
N ASP A 234 -2.60 10.59 -12.86
CA ASP A 234 -3.60 11.57 -13.33
C ASP A 234 -4.55 12.06 -12.23
N THR A 235 -4.95 11.18 -11.32
CA THR A 235 -5.84 11.56 -10.20
C THR A 235 -5.12 12.56 -9.29
N MET A 236 -3.87 12.27 -8.95
CA MET A 236 -3.06 13.15 -8.09
C MET A 236 -2.78 14.49 -8.76
N ARG A 237 -2.38 14.49 -10.04
CA ARG A 237 -2.13 15.72 -10.79
C ARG A 237 -3.38 16.61 -10.87
N ARG A 238 -4.52 16.05 -11.26
CA ARG A 238 -5.78 16.82 -11.34
C ARG A 238 -6.18 17.41 -10.00
N ALA A 239 -6.06 16.64 -8.92
CA ALA A 239 -6.36 17.12 -7.58
C ALA A 239 -5.38 18.22 -7.16
N ALA A 240 -4.07 18.04 -7.44
CA ALA A 240 -3.07 19.04 -7.11
C ALA A 240 -3.30 20.37 -7.86
N VAL A 241 -3.63 20.33 -9.16
CA VAL A 241 -3.99 21.51 -9.94
C VAL A 241 -5.20 22.24 -9.34
N ALA A 242 -6.25 21.50 -8.96
CA ALA A 242 -7.44 22.08 -8.34
C ALA A 242 -7.12 22.73 -6.98
N LEU A 243 -6.34 22.06 -6.14
CA LEU A 243 -5.92 22.59 -4.83
C LEU A 243 -5.03 23.84 -4.97
N ARG A 244 -4.11 23.84 -5.94
CA ARG A 244 -3.30 25.03 -6.26
C ARG A 244 -4.17 26.18 -6.75
N GLY A 245 -5.15 25.90 -7.61
CA GLY A 245 -6.15 26.88 -8.07
C GLY A 245 -7.03 27.44 -6.95
N ALA A 246 -7.28 26.66 -5.90
CA ALA A 246 -7.99 27.08 -4.69
C ALA A 246 -7.09 27.83 -3.67
N GLY A 247 -5.85 28.18 -4.05
CA GLY A 247 -4.94 29.00 -3.23
C GLY A 247 -3.98 28.21 -2.34
N ALA A 248 -3.90 26.88 -2.47
CA ALA A 248 -2.90 26.11 -1.72
C ALA A 248 -1.48 26.62 -2.06
N ARG A 249 -0.66 26.86 -1.02
CA ARG A 249 0.73 27.29 -1.18
C ARG A 249 1.59 26.22 -1.83
N GLN A 250 1.40 24.99 -1.43
CA GLN A 250 2.12 23.80 -1.89
C GLN A 250 1.23 22.57 -1.78
N VAL A 251 1.40 21.61 -2.68
CA VAL A 251 0.77 20.30 -2.60
C VAL A 251 1.85 19.23 -2.57
N LEU A 252 1.81 18.38 -1.54
CA LEU A 252 2.65 17.19 -1.40
C LEU A 252 1.78 15.96 -1.62
N ALA A 253 2.14 15.11 -2.58
CA ALA A 253 1.37 13.93 -2.94
C ALA A 253 1.86 12.71 -2.15
N PHE A 254 0.97 12.09 -1.38
CA PHE A 254 1.25 10.90 -0.57
C PHE A 254 0.45 9.72 -1.08
N ALA A 255 1.08 8.56 -1.15
CA ALA A 255 0.38 7.30 -1.38
C ALA A 255 1.11 6.14 -0.70
N ALA A 256 0.35 5.13 -0.26
CA ALA A 256 0.96 3.90 0.23
C ALA A 256 1.76 3.21 -0.91
N HIS A 257 1.17 3.08 -2.09
CA HIS A 257 1.72 2.28 -3.17
C HIS A 257 2.05 3.12 -4.41
N GLY A 258 3.34 3.22 -4.75
CA GLY A 258 3.81 3.85 -5.99
C GLY A 258 3.92 2.85 -7.13
N LEU A 259 2.83 2.61 -7.89
CA LEU A 259 2.86 1.68 -9.02
C LEU A 259 3.52 2.29 -10.26
N PHE A 260 3.39 3.58 -10.49
CA PHE A 260 4.00 4.37 -11.55
C PHE A 260 3.91 3.72 -12.93
N VAL A 261 2.69 3.42 -13.39
CA VAL A 261 2.45 2.77 -14.68
C VAL A 261 2.32 3.80 -15.81
N GLY A 262 2.69 3.40 -17.04
CA GLY A 262 2.58 4.25 -18.22
C GLY A 262 3.41 5.54 -18.08
N SER A 263 2.79 6.68 -18.36
CA SER A 263 3.40 8.02 -18.31
C SER A 263 3.40 8.66 -16.92
N ALA A 264 3.32 7.88 -15.85
CA ALA A 264 3.22 8.40 -14.48
C ALA A 264 4.40 9.33 -14.12
N ALA A 265 5.60 9.03 -14.63
CA ALA A 265 6.79 9.83 -14.35
C ALA A 265 6.64 11.27 -14.86
N GLU A 266 6.16 11.43 -16.09
CA GLU A 266 5.90 12.72 -16.74
C GLU A 266 4.73 13.44 -16.07
N VAL A 267 3.64 12.73 -15.81
CA VAL A 267 2.42 13.28 -15.19
C VAL A 267 2.71 13.86 -13.81
N LEU A 268 3.52 13.16 -13.00
CA LEU A 268 3.85 13.60 -11.64
C LEU A 268 4.95 14.68 -11.59
N CYS A 269 5.59 14.99 -12.71
CA CYS A 269 6.49 16.15 -12.82
C CYS A 269 5.76 17.49 -12.96
N ASP A 270 4.43 17.48 -13.01
CA ASP A 270 3.62 18.72 -13.02
C ASP A 270 4.02 19.64 -11.86
N GLU A 271 4.09 20.95 -12.16
CA GLU A 271 4.51 21.97 -11.18
C GLU A 271 3.55 22.14 -10.00
N SER A 272 2.29 21.73 -10.17
CA SER A 272 1.30 21.72 -9.08
C SER A 272 1.65 20.76 -7.95
N ILE A 273 2.49 19.74 -8.20
CA ILE A 273 2.95 18.76 -7.22
C ILE A 273 4.37 19.14 -6.76
N GLY A 274 4.56 19.46 -5.50
CA GLY A 274 5.88 19.79 -4.92
C GLY A 274 6.76 18.57 -4.75
N GLN A 275 6.27 17.54 -4.09
CA GLN A 275 6.94 16.25 -3.88
C GLN A 275 5.95 15.09 -4.00
N VAL A 276 6.48 13.91 -4.28
CA VAL A 276 5.75 12.64 -4.23
C VAL A 276 6.36 11.78 -3.13
N ILE A 277 5.55 11.32 -2.21
CA ILE A 277 5.96 10.52 -1.07
C ILE A 277 5.22 9.19 -1.11
N ILE A 278 5.94 8.08 -1.13
CA ILE A 278 5.38 6.73 -1.13
C ILE A 278 6.04 5.87 -0.06
N THR A 279 5.45 4.70 0.20
CA THR A 279 6.16 3.67 0.98
C THR A 279 6.99 2.75 0.09
N ASP A 280 7.82 1.94 0.72
CA ASP A 280 8.61 0.87 0.08
C ASP A 280 7.81 -0.42 -0.15
N SER A 281 6.49 -0.42 0.03
CA SER A 281 5.60 -1.57 -0.26
C SER A 281 5.63 -2.03 -1.72
N VAL A 282 5.91 -1.08 -2.63
CA VAL A 282 6.19 -1.31 -4.05
C VAL A 282 7.45 -0.52 -4.40
N SER A 283 8.49 -1.21 -4.83
CA SER A 283 9.71 -0.56 -5.32
C SER A 283 9.40 0.32 -6.54
N PRO A 284 9.92 1.56 -6.62
CA PRO A 284 9.67 2.46 -7.75
C PRO A 284 10.52 2.09 -8.99
N PHE A 285 10.60 0.80 -9.34
CA PHE A 285 11.43 0.25 -10.40
C PHE A 285 11.03 0.72 -11.82
N ARG A 286 9.77 1.14 -12.00
CA ARG A 286 9.27 1.66 -13.29
C ARG A 286 9.73 3.08 -13.58
N LEU A 287 10.22 3.81 -12.57
CA LEU A 287 10.76 5.14 -12.78
C LEU A 287 12.23 5.04 -13.26
N PRO A 288 12.60 5.61 -14.41
CA PRO A 288 13.98 5.66 -14.86
C PRO A 288 14.90 6.29 -13.79
N THR A 289 16.11 5.82 -13.65
CA THR A 289 17.04 6.25 -12.60
C THR A 289 17.43 7.71 -12.70
N ASP A 290 17.48 8.26 -13.89
CA ASP A 290 17.86 9.64 -14.24
C ASP A 290 16.67 10.59 -14.39
N HIS A 291 15.40 10.08 -14.25
CA HIS A 291 14.22 10.90 -14.45
C HIS A 291 14.08 11.99 -13.38
N ALA A 292 13.63 13.18 -13.80
CA ALA A 292 13.48 14.37 -12.92
C ALA A 292 12.61 14.11 -11.67
N LEU A 293 11.59 13.25 -11.79
CA LEU A 293 10.72 12.88 -10.66
C LEU A 293 11.51 12.25 -9.50
N ARG A 294 12.62 11.55 -9.76
CA ARG A 294 13.46 10.95 -8.69
C ARG A 294 13.96 11.98 -7.69
N LYS A 295 14.23 13.20 -8.13
CA LYS A 295 14.67 14.32 -7.25
C LYS A 295 13.54 14.81 -6.33
N ARG A 296 12.30 14.52 -6.69
CA ARG A 296 11.07 14.94 -5.97
C ARG A 296 10.36 13.75 -5.32
N LEU A 297 10.88 12.53 -5.50
CA LEU A 297 10.34 11.32 -4.90
C LEU A 297 11.04 11.03 -3.57
N ARG A 298 10.25 10.79 -2.53
CA ARG A 298 10.72 10.25 -1.27
C ARG A 298 10.05 8.90 -1.00
N VAL A 299 10.85 7.91 -0.65
CA VAL A 299 10.38 6.58 -0.26
C VAL A 299 10.57 6.44 1.24
N VAL A 300 9.50 6.09 1.95
CA VAL A 300 9.49 5.90 3.41
C VAL A 300 9.26 4.44 3.71
N SER A 301 9.99 3.87 4.66
CA SER A 301 9.82 2.45 4.97
C SER A 301 8.54 2.20 5.77
N ALA A 302 7.75 1.21 5.31
CA ALA A 302 6.63 0.66 6.05
C ALA A 302 7.02 -0.56 6.91
N ALA A 303 8.27 -1.01 6.85
CA ALA A 303 8.77 -2.17 7.60
C ALA A 303 8.55 -2.04 9.12
N PRO A 304 8.75 -0.88 9.78
CA PRO A 304 8.47 -0.72 11.21
C PRO A 304 7.00 -0.99 11.57
N LEU A 305 6.06 -0.56 10.72
CA LEU A 305 4.62 -0.76 10.94
C LEU A 305 4.25 -2.24 10.88
N PHE A 306 4.78 -2.95 9.87
CA PHE A 306 4.61 -4.41 9.79
C PHE A 306 5.27 -5.11 10.96
N ALA A 307 6.48 -4.74 11.35
CA ALA A 307 7.18 -5.34 12.47
C ALA A 307 6.38 -5.23 13.78
N GLN A 308 5.78 -4.07 14.04
CA GLN A 308 4.91 -3.88 15.20
C GLN A 308 3.70 -4.83 15.17
N ALA A 309 3.00 -4.91 14.03
CA ALA A 309 1.83 -5.76 13.88
C ALA A 309 2.18 -7.26 14.00
N LEU A 310 3.28 -7.69 13.37
CA LEU A 310 3.74 -9.08 13.42
C LEU A 310 4.20 -9.48 14.82
N ARG A 311 4.94 -8.62 15.53
CA ARG A 311 5.32 -8.87 16.94
C ARG A 311 4.12 -9.06 17.84
N ALA A 312 3.11 -8.17 17.72
CA ALA A 312 1.88 -8.26 18.51
C ALA A 312 1.14 -9.58 18.25
N SER A 313 1.00 -9.96 16.97
CA SER A 313 0.36 -11.22 16.59
C SER A 313 1.13 -12.44 17.05
N HIS A 314 2.47 -12.44 16.94
CA HIS A 314 3.31 -13.54 17.41
C HIS A 314 3.25 -13.72 18.93
N ALA A 315 3.31 -12.61 19.67
CA ALA A 315 3.22 -12.63 21.13
C ALA A 315 1.84 -13.14 21.61
N ALA A 316 0.77 -12.77 20.93
CA ALA A 316 -0.58 -13.26 21.26
C ALA A 316 -0.75 -14.77 20.99
N TRP A 317 -0.10 -15.31 19.95
CA TRP A 317 -0.16 -16.73 19.63
C TRP A 317 0.61 -17.61 20.63
N ARG A 318 1.68 -17.09 21.23
CA ARG A 318 2.52 -17.83 22.20
C ARG A 318 1.90 -17.95 23.60
N ARG A 319 0.82 -17.22 23.88
CA ARG A 319 0.05 -17.28 25.13
C ARG A 319 -0.99 -18.38 25.08
#